data_3b74c1e9e6606e427cfc977c1a00e6f4
#
_entry.id   3b74c1e9e6606e427cfc977c1a00e6f4
#
_cell.length_a   1.000
_cell.length_b   1.000
_cell.length_c   1.000
_cell.angle_alpha   90.00
_cell.angle_beta   90.00
_cell.angle_gamma   90.00
#
_symmetry.space_group_name_H-M   'P 1'
#
loop_
_entity.id
_entity.type
_entity.pdbx_description
1 polymer ?
#
loop_
_entity_poly.entity_id
_entity_poly.type
_entity_poly.pdbx_seq_one_letter_code
_entity_poly.pdbx_strand_id
1 'polypeptide(L)'
;MRVLAIPGSLRATSSNAALLSAAGSVAPAGTEITLYDGLGGLPHFSPDLDVEPIPAPVAALRAQIGAVDALAISSPEYAHGMPGSLKNALDWLVSALEPIGKPVLLVSASPSGARHAHAQLLEVLRTMSMQVIDGGAHVFSRAKLDASGGITAPELLAALATGFAQLAEACAPG
;
A
#
# COMPACT_ATOMS: atom_id res chain seq x y z
N MET A 1 -0.58 15.48 -6.78
CA MET A 1 -1.24 14.23 -6.35
C MET A 1 -0.80 13.89 -4.94
N ARG A 2 -1.73 13.65 -4.01
CA ARG A 2 -1.46 13.19 -2.63
C ARG A 2 -1.67 11.69 -2.56
N VAL A 3 -0.69 10.97 -2.03
CA VAL A 3 -0.70 9.50 -1.94
C VAL A 3 -0.49 9.06 -0.49
N LEU A 4 -1.39 8.22 0.03
CA LEU A 4 -1.16 7.50 1.27
C LEU A 4 -0.48 6.17 0.95
N ALA A 5 0.75 6.02 1.41
CA ALA A 5 1.56 4.82 1.18
C ALA A 5 1.46 3.88 2.39
N ILE A 6 0.96 2.67 2.18
CA ILE A 6 0.69 1.69 3.24
C ILE A 6 1.68 0.53 3.14
N PRO A 7 2.74 0.50 3.97
CA PRO A 7 3.62 -0.65 4.07
C PRO A 7 2.94 -1.76 4.86
N GLY A 8 2.75 -2.94 4.26
CA GLY A 8 2.06 -4.08 4.87
C GLY A 8 2.83 -4.78 5.99
N SER A 9 4.01 -4.29 6.37
CA SER A 9 4.86 -4.91 7.39
C SER A 9 4.98 -4.03 8.63
N LEU A 10 4.82 -4.63 9.81
CA LEU A 10 5.03 -3.95 11.11
C LEU A 10 6.49 -3.89 11.55
N ARG A 11 7.44 -4.43 10.77
CA ARG A 11 8.87 -4.39 11.15
C ARG A 11 9.38 -2.96 11.09
N ALA A 12 10.05 -2.50 12.16
CA ALA A 12 10.68 -1.18 12.22
C ALA A 12 11.67 -0.94 11.05
N THR A 13 12.36 -2.02 10.59
CA THR A 13 13.28 -2.00 9.45
C THR A 13 12.67 -2.66 8.21
N SER A 14 11.42 -2.30 7.88
CA SER A 14 10.68 -2.89 6.76
C SER A 14 11.29 -2.51 5.41
N SER A 15 11.57 -3.52 4.57
CA SER A 15 11.98 -3.30 3.17
C SER A 15 10.85 -2.67 2.35
N ASN A 16 9.59 -3.01 2.66
CA ASN A 16 8.43 -2.44 1.97
C ASN A 16 8.18 -0.97 2.33
N ALA A 17 8.46 -0.58 3.59
CA ALA A 17 8.45 0.83 3.97
C ALA A 17 9.57 1.62 3.25
N ALA A 18 10.79 1.05 3.20
CA ALA A 18 11.90 1.66 2.46
C ALA A 18 11.58 1.80 0.96
N LEU A 19 10.94 0.79 0.36
CA LEU A 19 10.50 0.82 -1.04
C LEU A 19 9.53 1.97 -1.29
N LEU A 20 8.50 2.11 -0.44
CA LEU A 20 7.53 3.20 -0.57
C LEU A 20 8.15 4.57 -0.31
N SER A 21 9.11 4.68 0.62
CA SER A 21 9.85 5.93 0.86
C SER A 21 10.69 6.33 -0.36
N ALA A 22 11.37 5.36 -0.98
CA ALA A 22 12.20 5.61 -2.16
C ALA A 22 11.38 5.99 -3.41
N ALA A 23 10.08 5.65 -3.43
CA ALA A 23 9.19 6.01 -4.52
C ALA A 23 9.09 7.53 -4.74
N GLY A 24 9.32 8.34 -3.71
CA GLY A 24 9.36 9.80 -3.83
C GLY A 24 10.42 10.31 -4.84
N SER A 25 11.50 9.56 -5.07
CA SER A 25 12.56 9.92 -6.02
C SER A 25 12.18 9.66 -7.49
N VAL A 26 11.18 8.81 -7.74
CA VAL A 26 10.77 8.39 -9.09
C VAL A 26 9.32 8.74 -9.42
N ALA A 27 8.56 9.23 -8.44
CA ALA A 27 7.19 9.68 -8.65
C ALA A 27 7.16 10.98 -9.49
N PRO A 28 6.08 11.24 -10.25
CA PRO A 28 5.90 12.48 -10.99
C PRO A 28 6.02 13.72 -10.10
N ALA A 29 6.55 14.81 -10.66
CA ALA A 29 6.70 16.09 -9.94
C ALA A 29 5.38 16.55 -9.32
N GLY A 30 5.42 17.06 -8.08
CA GLY A 30 4.23 17.46 -7.34
C GLY A 30 3.46 16.31 -6.68
N THR A 31 4.02 15.09 -6.65
CA THR A 31 3.47 13.98 -5.86
C THR A 31 3.94 14.10 -4.41
N GLU A 32 2.98 14.13 -3.49
CA GLU A 32 3.21 14.10 -2.04
C GLU A 32 2.89 12.70 -1.51
N ILE A 33 3.87 12.01 -0.94
CA ILE A 33 3.73 10.66 -0.42
C ILE A 33 3.83 10.70 1.11
N THR A 34 2.77 10.27 1.79
CA THR A 34 2.74 10.11 3.24
C THR A 34 2.70 8.64 3.60
N LEU A 35 3.63 8.16 4.43
CA LEU A 35 3.60 6.79 4.93
C LEU A 35 2.55 6.64 6.04
N TYR A 36 1.72 5.62 5.94
CA TYR A 36 0.81 5.22 7.00
C TYR A 36 1.54 4.38 8.05
N ASP A 37 1.54 4.82 9.29
CA ASP A 37 2.22 4.18 10.42
C ASP A 37 1.25 3.51 11.42
N GLY A 38 -0.06 3.69 11.22
CA GLY A 38 -1.11 3.23 12.14
C GLY A 38 -1.47 1.74 12.03
N LEU A 39 -0.88 0.98 11.11
CA LEU A 39 -1.30 -0.40 10.80
C LEU A 39 -1.30 -1.34 12.01
N GLY A 40 -0.30 -1.20 12.90
CA GLY A 40 -0.18 -2.02 14.10
C GLY A 40 -1.11 -1.61 15.26
N GLY A 41 -1.74 -0.44 15.17
CA GLY A 41 -2.64 0.11 16.20
C GLY A 41 -4.13 -0.19 15.93
N LEU A 42 -4.45 -0.81 14.78
CA LEU A 42 -5.83 -1.16 14.47
C LEU A 42 -6.29 -2.35 15.34
N PRO A 43 -7.47 -2.27 15.97
CA PRO A 43 -8.04 -3.43 16.63
C PRO A 43 -8.34 -4.55 15.62
N HIS A 44 -8.43 -5.80 16.08
CA HIS A 44 -8.89 -6.86 15.20
C HIS A 44 -10.31 -6.57 14.73
N PHE A 45 -10.54 -6.73 13.43
CA PHE A 45 -11.84 -6.52 12.83
C PHE A 45 -12.85 -7.49 13.41
N SER A 46 -14.00 -6.94 13.79
CA SER A 46 -15.22 -7.67 14.08
C SER A 46 -16.40 -6.85 13.55
N PRO A 47 -17.37 -7.49 12.89
CA PRO A 47 -18.61 -6.80 12.51
C PRO A 47 -19.33 -6.13 13.67
N ASP A 48 -19.19 -6.66 14.88
CA ASP A 48 -19.79 -6.10 16.11
C ASP A 48 -19.18 -4.74 16.50
N LEU A 49 -17.96 -4.47 16.04
CA LEU A 49 -17.23 -3.22 16.28
C LEU A 49 -17.33 -2.24 15.09
N ASP A 50 -17.84 -2.69 13.96
CA ASP A 50 -18.02 -1.86 12.75
C ASP A 50 -19.40 -1.15 12.76
N VAL A 51 -19.68 -0.55 13.89
CA VAL A 51 -20.90 0.24 14.18
C VAL A 51 -20.51 1.54 14.86
N GLU A 52 -21.32 2.59 14.66
CA GLU A 52 -21.02 3.90 15.29
C GLU A 52 -21.22 3.88 16.83
N PRO A 53 -20.27 4.42 17.60
CA PRO A 53 -19.03 5.04 17.14
C PRO A 53 -17.96 3.99 16.80
N ILE A 54 -17.42 4.04 15.58
CA ILE A 54 -16.34 3.13 15.18
C ILE A 54 -15.06 3.40 15.99
N PRO A 55 -14.15 2.41 16.17
CA PRO A 55 -12.90 2.62 16.89
C PRO A 55 -12.07 3.77 16.32
N ALA A 56 -11.55 4.64 17.17
CA ALA A 56 -10.81 5.84 16.76
C ALA A 56 -9.65 5.59 15.77
N PRO A 57 -8.82 4.52 15.91
CA PRO A 57 -7.79 4.21 14.91
C PRO A 57 -8.36 3.88 13.53
N VAL A 58 -9.53 3.26 13.47
CA VAL A 58 -10.23 2.92 12.22
C VAL A 58 -10.79 4.18 11.57
N ALA A 59 -11.44 5.04 12.36
CA ALA A 59 -11.93 6.34 11.88
C ALA A 59 -10.78 7.17 11.30
N ALA A 60 -9.62 7.19 11.96
CA ALA A 60 -8.44 7.89 11.49
C ALA A 60 -7.90 7.32 10.16
N LEU A 61 -7.88 5.98 10.00
CA LEU A 61 -7.48 5.34 8.74
C LEU A 61 -8.44 5.73 7.61
N ARG A 62 -9.76 5.60 7.81
CA ARG A 62 -10.77 5.98 6.82
C ARG A 62 -10.64 7.46 6.42
N ALA A 63 -10.49 8.35 7.40
CA ALA A 63 -10.30 9.78 7.14
C ALA A 63 -9.02 10.07 6.33
N GLN A 64 -7.89 9.41 6.63
CA GLN A 64 -6.65 9.56 5.85
C GLN A 64 -6.83 9.07 4.41
N ILE A 65 -7.51 7.94 4.19
CA ILE A 65 -7.83 7.44 2.85
C ILE A 65 -8.73 8.42 2.10
N GLY A 66 -9.74 8.97 2.77
CA GLY A 66 -10.64 9.99 2.17
C GLY A 66 -9.92 11.28 1.76
N ALA A 67 -8.86 11.65 2.50
CA ALA A 67 -8.14 12.90 2.31
C ALA A 67 -7.10 12.88 1.17
N VAL A 68 -6.79 11.72 0.58
CA VAL A 68 -5.78 11.56 -0.47
C VAL A 68 -6.40 11.23 -1.82
N ASP A 69 -5.65 11.48 -2.88
CA ASP A 69 -6.09 11.23 -4.25
C ASP A 69 -5.92 9.75 -4.63
N ALA A 70 -4.90 9.09 -4.09
CA ALA A 70 -4.57 7.70 -4.38
C ALA A 70 -3.89 6.98 -3.20
N LEU A 71 -3.79 5.65 -3.32
CA LEU A 71 -3.05 4.80 -2.39
C LEU A 71 -1.84 4.17 -3.10
N ALA A 72 -0.81 3.82 -2.30
CA ALA A 72 0.27 2.93 -2.73
C ALA A 72 0.46 1.86 -1.65
N ILE A 73 0.30 0.59 -2.00
CA ILE A 73 0.43 -0.53 -1.06
C ILE A 73 1.66 -1.34 -1.43
N SER A 74 2.54 -1.59 -0.44
CA SER A 74 3.66 -2.52 -0.62
C SER A 74 3.60 -3.61 0.44
N SER A 75 3.54 -4.87 0.00
CA SER A 75 3.35 -6.01 0.89
C SER A 75 4.51 -7.01 0.84
N PRO A 76 5.00 -7.48 1.99
CA PRO A 76 5.78 -8.71 2.03
C PRO A 76 4.88 -9.94 1.87
N GLU A 77 5.51 -11.12 1.82
CA GLU A 77 4.82 -12.40 1.82
C GLU A 77 5.17 -13.20 3.08
N TYR A 78 4.17 -13.65 3.82
CA TYR A 78 4.31 -14.52 4.98
C TYR A 78 3.46 -15.78 4.79
N ALA A 79 4.11 -16.94 4.82
CA ALA A 79 3.43 -18.25 4.63
C ALA A 79 2.53 -18.27 3.37
N HIS A 80 3.03 -17.76 2.24
CA HIS A 80 2.31 -17.64 0.98
C HIS A 80 1.03 -16.78 1.07
N GLY A 81 1.00 -15.80 1.96
CA GLY A 81 -0.12 -14.88 2.10
C GLY A 81 0.32 -13.45 2.41
N MET A 82 -0.62 -12.52 2.32
CA MET A 82 -0.41 -11.16 2.81
C MET A 82 -0.31 -11.16 4.34
N PRO A 83 0.38 -10.18 4.96
CA PRO A 83 0.41 -10.04 6.42
C PRO A 83 -0.99 -9.90 7.02
N GLY A 84 -1.24 -10.57 8.15
CA GLY A 84 -2.53 -10.49 8.84
C GLY A 84 -2.91 -9.06 9.26
N SER A 85 -1.93 -8.24 9.64
CA SER A 85 -2.16 -6.82 9.96
C SER A 85 -2.66 -6.01 8.77
N LEU A 86 -2.13 -6.27 7.55
CA LEU A 86 -2.61 -5.63 6.33
C LEU A 86 -4.02 -6.12 5.98
N LYS A 87 -4.26 -7.44 6.06
CA LYS A 87 -5.60 -8.00 5.84
C LYS A 87 -6.62 -7.41 6.82
N ASN A 88 -6.25 -7.28 8.10
CA ASN A 88 -7.09 -6.65 9.12
C ASN A 88 -7.46 -5.20 8.77
N ALA A 89 -6.49 -4.42 8.27
CA ALA A 89 -6.78 -3.06 7.82
C ALA A 89 -7.76 -3.04 6.64
N LEU A 90 -7.60 -3.96 5.67
CA LEU A 90 -8.50 -4.08 4.53
C LEU A 90 -9.91 -4.53 4.96
N ASP A 91 -10.02 -5.41 5.96
CA ASP A 91 -11.33 -5.81 6.52
C ASP A 91 -12.10 -4.61 7.10
N TRP A 92 -11.42 -3.71 7.81
CA TRP A 92 -11.99 -2.46 8.30
C TRP A 92 -12.45 -1.50 7.22
N LEU A 93 -12.01 -1.68 5.97
CA LEU A 93 -12.37 -0.83 4.84
C LEU A 93 -13.51 -1.40 3.98
N VAL A 94 -13.97 -2.62 4.25
CA VAL A 94 -15.02 -3.28 3.43
C VAL A 94 -16.35 -2.52 3.48
N SER A 95 -16.72 -1.98 4.65
CA SER A 95 -17.94 -1.18 4.84
C SER A 95 -17.75 0.32 4.57
N ALA A 96 -16.50 0.75 4.33
CA ALA A 96 -16.15 2.15 4.12
C ALA A 96 -16.42 2.61 2.68
N LEU A 97 -16.76 3.87 2.49
CA LEU A 97 -16.99 4.45 1.16
C LEU A 97 -15.70 5.03 0.54
N GLU A 98 -14.73 5.42 1.36
CA GLU A 98 -13.52 6.11 0.96
C GLU A 98 -12.63 5.32 -0.01
N PRO A 99 -12.56 3.97 0.06
CA PRO A 99 -11.77 3.20 -0.90
C PRO A 99 -12.45 2.98 -2.26
N ILE A 100 -13.77 3.14 -2.37
CA ILE A 100 -14.52 2.83 -3.59
C ILE A 100 -14.05 3.72 -4.74
N GLY A 101 -13.64 3.11 -5.85
CA GLY A 101 -13.13 3.81 -7.03
C GLY A 101 -11.75 4.43 -6.86
N LYS A 102 -11.15 4.36 -5.65
CA LYS A 102 -9.85 5.01 -5.38
C LYS A 102 -8.72 4.30 -6.15
N PRO A 103 -7.89 5.05 -6.91
CA PRO A 103 -6.70 4.49 -7.53
C PRO A 103 -5.73 3.95 -6.49
N VAL A 104 -5.21 2.74 -6.69
CA VAL A 104 -4.25 2.10 -5.81
C VAL A 104 -3.14 1.41 -6.61
N LEU A 105 -1.91 1.83 -6.37
CA LEU A 105 -0.73 1.13 -6.87
C LEU A 105 -0.37 0.00 -5.90
N LEU A 106 -0.38 -1.24 -6.38
CA LEU A 106 0.06 -2.40 -5.61
C LEU A 106 1.44 -2.86 -6.09
N VAL A 107 2.44 -2.81 -5.20
CA VAL A 107 3.79 -3.35 -5.43
C VAL A 107 4.14 -4.29 -4.30
N SER A 108 4.22 -5.59 -4.56
CA SER A 108 4.59 -6.57 -3.53
C SER A 108 6.06 -6.93 -3.62
N ALA A 109 6.77 -6.92 -2.49
CA ALA A 109 8.20 -7.13 -2.47
C ALA A 109 8.64 -8.00 -1.28
N SER A 110 9.32 -9.11 -1.56
CA SER A 110 9.93 -9.98 -0.56
C SER A 110 11.18 -10.67 -1.11
N PRO A 111 12.03 -11.27 -0.26
CA PRO A 111 13.16 -12.08 -0.73
C PRO A 111 12.74 -13.25 -1.64
N SER A 112 11.53 -13.77 -1.50
CA SER A 112 10.95 -14.86 -2.31
C SER A 112 10.10 -14.40 -3.50
N GLY A 113 9.91 -13.07 -3.68
CA GLY A 113 9.17 -12.50 -4.82
C GLY A 113 7.71 -12.16 -4.55
N ALA A 114 7.15 -12.48 -3.38
CA ALA A 114 5.81 -12.10 -2.89
C ALA A 114 4.62 -12.40 -3.82
N ARG A 115 4.73 -13.35 -4.74
CA ARG A 115 3.72 -13.62 -5.78
C ARG A 115 2.35 -14.05 -5.24
N HIS A 116 2.34 -14.83 -4.14
CA HIS A 116 1.09 -15.32 -3.55
C HIS A 116 0.36 -14.21 -2.80
N ALA A 117 1.09 -13.43 -1.98
CA ALA A 117 0.55 -12.26 -1.31
C ALA A 117 0.02 -11.22 -2.32
N HIS A 118 0.74 -11.02 -3.42
CA HIS A 118 0.35 -10.12 -4.50
C HIS A 118 -0.97 -10.54 -5.16
N ALA A 119 -1.09 -11.81 -5.54
CA ALA A 119 -2.31 -12.34 -6.14
C ALA A 119 -3.53 -12.20 -5.21
N GLN A 120 -3.35 -12.50 -3.92
CA GLN A 120 -4.40 -12.32 -2.92
C GLN A 120 -4.80 -10.84 -2.78
N LEU A 121 -3.85 -9.91 -2.76
CA LEU A 121 -4.11 -8.48 -2.66
C LEU A 121 -4.84 -7.96 -3.90
N LEU A 122 -4.45 -8.38 -5.11
CA LEU A 122 -5.16 -8.03 -6.33
C LEU A 122 -6.64 -8.40 -6.25
N GLU A 123 -6.95 -9.62 -5.78
CA GLU A 123 -8.32 -10.09 -5.63
C GLU A 123 -9.09 -9.25 -4.59
N VAL A 124 -8.50 -9.04 -3.40
CA VAL A 124 -9.15 -8.28 -2.32
C VAL A 124 -9.42 -6.83 -2.75
N LEU A 125 -8.44 -6.13 -3.31
CA LEU A 125 -8.57 -4.72 -3.69
C LEU A 125 -9.60 -4.53 -4.82
N ARG A 126 -9.66 -5.46 -5.78
CA ARG A 126 -10.67 -5.45 -6.85
C ARG A 126 -12.07 -5.71 -6.30
N THR A 127 -12.21 -6.68 -5.38
CA THR A 127 -13.48 -6.96 -4.70
C THR A 127 -13.98 -5.75 -3.92
N MET A 128 -13.08 -4.94 -3.37
CA MET A 128 -13.38 -3.67 -2.70
C MET A 128 -13.66 -2.52 -3.68
N SER A 129 -13.77 -2.81 -4.99
CA SER A 129 -14.03 -1.81 -6.06
C SER A 129 -12.97 -0.71 -6.15
N MET A 130 -11.73 -0.98 -5.77
CA MET A 130 -10.63 -0.06 -6.00
C MET A 130 -10.13 -0.14 -7.46
N GLN A 131 -9.61 0.97 -7.99
CA GLN A 131 -8.96 1.00 -9.29
C GLN A 131 -7.50 0.57 -9.14
N VAL A 132 -7.21 -0.72 -9.36
CA VAL A 132 -5.89 -1.29 -9.09
C VAL A 132 -4.94 -1.10 -10.27
N ILE A 133 -3.81 -0.43 -10.02
CA ILE A 133 -2.63 -0.40 -10.88
C ILE A 133 -1.69 -1.50 -10.38
N ASP A 134 -1.45 -2.49 -11.24
CA ASP A 134 -0.62 -3.64 -10.92
C ASP A 134 0.87 -3.30 -11.15
N GLY A 135 1.58 -2.99 -10.09
CA GLY A 135 3.02 -2.72 -10.09
C GLY A 135 3.89 -3.97 -9.95
N GLY A 136 3.28 -5.15 -9.86
CA GLY A 136 3.96 -6.44 -9.86
C GLY A 136 4.46 -6.94 -8.51
N ALA A 137 4.93 -8.20 -8.53
CA ALA A 137 5.57 -8.86 -7.40
C ALA A 137 7.08 -9.01 -7.66
N HIS A 138 7.89 -8.53 -6.73
CA HIS A 138 9.34 -8.37 -6.93
C HIS A 138 10.17 -9.12 -5.90
N VAL A 139 11.32 -9.65 -6.34
CA VAL A 139 12.37 -10.14 -5.44
C VAL A 139 13.15 -8.96 -4.89
N PHE A 140 12.91 -8.65 -3.63
CA PHE A 140 13.52 -7.52 -2.95
C PHE A 140 13.90 -7.82 -1.51
N SER A 141 15.06 -7.35 -1.12
CA SER A 141 15.55 -7.42 0.26
C SER A 141 16.37 -6.18 0.60
N ARG A 142 16.69 -6.00 1.89
CA ARG A 142 17.52 -4.87 2.34
C ARG A 142 18.92 -4.83 1.71
N ALA A 143 19.43 -5.96 1.20
CA ALA A 143 20.70 -5.99 0.47
C ALA A 143 20.67 -5.17 -0.84
N LYS A 144 19.48 -4.82 -1.32
CA LYS A 144 19.27 -3.94 -2.49
C LYS A 144 19.02 -2.48 -2.08
N LEU A 145 19.39 -2.09 -0.87
CA LEU A 145 19.38 -0.70 -0.41
C LEU A 145 20.82 -0.21 -0.26
N ASP A 146 21.07 1.03 -0.60
CA ASP A 146 22.34 1.71 -0.30
C ASP A 146 22.39 2.19 1.17
N ALA A 147 23.49 2.82 1.56
CA ALA A 147 23.69 3.31 2.92
C ALA A 147 22.69 4.43 3.33
N SER A 148 22.09 5.12 2.37
CA SER A 148 21.06 6.14 2.58
C SER A 148 19.63 5.57 2.60
N GLY A 149 19.48 4.26 2.34
CA GLY A 149 18.18 3.58 2.20
C GLY A 149 17.55 3.69 0.81
N GLY A 150 18.29 4.22 -0.18
CA GLY A 150 17.88 4.26 -1.58
C GLY A 150 17.88 2.86 -2.22
N ILE A 151 16.96 2.61 -3.14
CA ILE A 151 16.87 1.34 -3.86
C ILE A 151 17.94 1.31 -4.94
N THR A 152 18.77 0.25 -4.94
CA THR A 152 19.85 0.04 -5.93
C THR A 152 19.44 -0.90 -7.08
N ALA A 153 18.19 -1.38 -7.10
CA ALA A 153 17.67 -2.29 -8.13
C ALA A 153 16.97 -1.48 -9.26
N PRO A 154 17.61 -1.27 -10.44
CA PRO A 154 17.05 -0.42 -11.49
C PRO A 154 15.70 -0.89 -12.01
N GLU A 155 15.50 -2.20 -12.11
CA GLU A 155 14.23 -2.80 -12.54
C GLU A 155 13.07 -2.49 -11.60
N LEU A 156 13.34 -2.41 -10.30
CA LEU A 156 12.33 -2.07 -9.30
C LEU A 156 12.02 -0.56 -9.31
N LEU A 157 13.06 0.27 -9.47
CA LEU A 157 12.86 1.72 -9.64
C LEU A 157 12.04 2.04 -10.90
N ALA A 158 12.32 1.34 -12.01
CA ALA A 158 11.54 1.49 -13.25
C ALA A 158 10.08 1.06 -13.06
N ALA A 159 9.84 -0.07 -12.37
CA ALA A 159 8.49 -0.53 -12.06
C ALA A 159 7.73 0.48 -11.19
N LEU A 160 8.37 1.06 -10.16
CA LEU A 160 7.79 2.12 -9.34
C LEU A 160 7.48 3.38 -10.17
N ALA A 161 8.42 3.84 -11.00
CA ALA A 161 8.22 5.02 -11.84
C ALA A 161 7.02 4.84 -12.79
N THR A 162 6.92 3.68 -13.44
CA THR A 162 5.80 3.33 -14.31
C THR A 162 4.48 3.28 -13.53
N GLY A 163 4.48 2.62 -12.37
CA GLY A 163 3.28 2.51 -11.52
C GLY A 163 2.80 3.87 -11.02
N PHE A 164 3.69 4.75 -10.59
CA PHE A 164 3.33 6.11 -10.15
C PHE A 164 2.89 7.02 -11.30
N ALA A 165 3.42 6.83 -12.52
CA ALA A 165 2.92 7.54 -13.70
C ALA A 165 1.48 7.13 -14.03
N GLN A 166 1.19 5.82 -14.04
CA GLN A 166 -0.17 5.30 -14.24
C GLN A 166 -1.13 5.74 -13.12
N LEU A 167 -0.64 5.79 -11.87
CA LEU A 167 -1.42 6.30 -10.73
C LEU A 167 -1.79 7.77 -10.92
N ALA A 168 -0.87 8.59 -11.42
CA ALA A 168 -1.12 10.00 -11.72
C ALA A 168 -2.13 10.18 -12.86
N GLU A 169 -2.04 9.35 -13.91
CA GLU A 169 -3.03 9.32 -15.00
C GLU A 169 -4.44 8.97 -14.48
N ALA A 170 -4.54 7.97 -13.60
CA ALA A 170 -5.82 7.57 -13.02
C ALA A 170 -6.44 8.63 -12.09
N CYS A 171 -5.64 9.55 -11.55
CA CYS A 171 -6.10 10.67 -10.72
C CYS A 171 -6.39 11.94 -11.53
N ALA A 172 -6.09 11.97 -12.84
CA ALA A 172 -6.33 13.14 -13.67
C ALA A 172 -7.86 13.38 -13.80
N PRO A 173 -8.31 14.65 -13.73
CA PRO A 173 -9.70 14.95 -14.01
C PRO A 173 -10.02 14.59 -15.46
N GLY A 174 -11.08 13.81 -15.68
CA GLY A 174 -11.55 13.44 -17.00
C GLY A 174 -12.19 14.64 -17.76
#